data_64100d8dd10b0955f122950fc654409f
#
_entry.id   64100d8dd10b0955f122950fc654409f
#
_cell.length_a   1.000
_cell.length_b   1.000
_cell.length_c   1.000
_cell.angle_alpha   90.00
_cell.angle_beta   90.00
_cell.angle_gamma   90.00
#
_symmetry.space_group_name_H-M   'P 1'
#
loop_
_entity.id
_entity.type
_entity.pdbx_description
1 polymer ?
#
loop_
_entity_poly.entity_id
_entity_poly.type
_entity_poly.pdbx_seq_one_letter_code
_entity_poly.pdbx_strand_id
1 'polypeptide(L)'
;KHFPTELTGIWDRVEVYHLAKEEFDHGGTRDRGVRMSTADLVLCMTQDAMPADETLIEELVKPFDDPEVWAAYARQLPLPDCREIEKYTRSFNYPEESRIKSKDDIAELGIKTFFCSNVCAAYNRNIFDMLGGFEKRAIFNEDMIYAGHAVEAGYCIAYQAQAQVYHSHNYSCMQQFRRNFDLGVSQAEHPEVFAGVSSKSEGVQLVKKTARHLAEAGMRKQIPYLIVQSGFKYIGYQMGIHYKSLGQGMIMKCTSNRNYWKQQ
;
A
#
# COMPACT_ATOMS: atom_id res chain seq x y z
N LYS A 1 12.44 -16.47 -7.22
CA LYS A 1 13.14 -16.66 -5.94
C LYS A 1 12.60 -17.97 -5.36
N HIS A 2 13.47 -18.89 -4.98
CA HIS A 2 13.04 -20.12 -4.30
C HIS A 2 12.91 -19.82 -2.82
N PHE A 3 11.80 -20.23 -2.23
CA PHE A 3 11.66 -20.24 -0.76
C PHE A 3 12.63 -21.33 -0.23
N PRO A 4 13.44 -21.03 0.79
CA PRO A 4 14.34 -22.03 1.35
C PRO A 4 13.51 -23.17 1.95
N THR A 5 13.51 -24.34 1.29
CA THR A 5 12.77 -25.53 1.75
C THR A 5 13.27 -26.03 3.12
N GLU A 6 14.49 -25.65 3.50
CA GLU A 6 15.05 -25.91 4.83
C GLU A 6 14.23 -25.27 5.95
N LEU A 7 13.54 -24.15 5.68
CA LEU A 7 12.69 -23.49 6.68
C LEU A 7 11.36 -24.21 6.90
N THR A 8 10.85 -24.97 5.93
CA THR A 8 9.59 -25.74 6.08
C THR A 8 9.74 -26.93 7.05
N GLY A 9 10.96 -27.44 7.22
CA GLY A 9 11.26 -28.51 8.18
C GLY A 9 11.40 -28.04 9.63
N ILE A 10 11.48 -26.73 9.87
CA ILE A 10 11.68 -26.12 11.20
C ILE A 10 10.34 -25.81 11.87
N TRP A 11 9.30 -25.50 11.07
CA TRP A 11 7.97 -25.12 11.58
C TRP A 11 6.87 -26.03 11.02
N ASP A 12 6.22 -26.80 11.87
CA ASP A 12 5.15 -27.74 11.53
C ASP A 12 3.89 -27.10 10.92
N ARG A 13 3.82 -25.76 10.89
CA ARG A 13 2.64 -25.00 10.43
C ARG A 13 2.91 -24.08 9.23
N VAL A 14 4.02 -24.30 8.53
CA VAL A 14 4.35 -23.51 7.32
C VAL A 14 3.96 -24.31 6.08
N GLU A 15 3.07 -23.76 5.30
CA GLU A 15 2.70 -24.27 3.97
C GLU A 15 3.24 -23.37 2.87
N VAL A 16 3.80 -23.96 1.83
CA VAL A 16 4.39 -23.22 0.70
C VAL A 16 3.63 -23.54 -0.57
N TYR A 17 3.07 -22.50 -1.17
CA TYR A 17 2.35 -22.57 -2.44
C TYR A 17 3.14 -21.86 -3.54
N HIS A 18 3.42 -22.57 -4.63
CA HIS A 18 4.12 -22.03 -5.78
C HIS A 18 3.12 -21.56 -6.83
N LEU A 19 3.35 -20.37 -7.36
CA LEU A 19 2.61 -19.81 -8.50
C LEU A 19 3.57 -19.54 -9.64
N ALA A 20 3.14 -19.78 -10.87
CA ALA A 20 3.86 -19.31 -12.04
C ALA A 20 3.87 -17.78 -12.04
N LYS A 21 4.96 -17.20 -12.58
CA LYS A 21 5.11 -15.74 -12.61
C LYS A 21 3.98 -15.06 -13.39
N GLU A 22 3.46 -15.75 -14.39
CA GLU A 22 2.38 -15.30 -15.26
C GLU A 22 1.02 -15.32 -14.55
N GLU A 23 0.86 -16.18 -13.54
CA GLU A 23 -0.36 -16.28 -12.73
C GLU A 23 -0.38 -15.30 -11.54
N PHE A 24 0.78 -14.71 -11.24
CA PHE A 24 0.89 -13.82 -10.09
C PHE A 24 0.17 -12.51 -10.37
N ASP A 25 -0.79 -12.21 -9.50
CA ASP A 25 -1.52 -10.96 -9.38
C ASP A 25 -1.60 -10.55 -7.91
N HIS A 26 -1.37 -9.29 -7.60
CA HIS A 26 -1.29 -8.83 -6.21
C HIS A 26 -2.60 -9.06 -5.45
N GLY A 27 -3.74 -8.68 -6.04
CA GLY A 27 -5.05 -8.86 -5.43
C GLY A 27 -5.48 -10.31 -5.39
N GLY A 28 -5.50 -10.98 -6.55
CA GLY A 28 -5.95 -12.36 -6.67
C GLY A 28 -5.11 -13.37 -5.88
N THR A 29 -3.78 -13.16 -5.81
CA THR A 29 -2.90 -14.04 -5.01
C THR A 29 -3.19 -13.90 -3.52
N ARG A 30 -3.38 -12.67 -3.01
CA ARG A 30 -3.74 -12.42 -1.61
C ARG A 30 -5.14 -12.92 -1.30
N ASP A 31 -6.12 -12.66 -2.17
CA ASP A 31 -7.49 -13.16 -2.03
C ASP A 31 -7.51 -14.68 -1.89
N ARG A 32 -6.75 -15.38 -2.75
CA ARG A 32 -6.59 -16.84 -2.66
C ARG A 32 -5.99 -17.24 -1.30
N GLY A 33 -4.92 -16.57 -0.84
CA GLY A 33 -4.30 -16.86 0.45
C GLY A 33 -5.26 -16.67 1.62
N VAL A 34 -6.03 -15.59 1.63
CA VAL A 34 -7.07 -15.34 2.64
C VAL A 34 -8.11 -16.46 2.63
N ARG A 35 -8.60 -16.88 1.45
CA ARG A 35 -9.65 -17.93 1.34
C ARG A 35 -9.16 -19.33 1.68
N MET A 36 -7.86 -19.59 1.67
CA MET A 36 -7.28 -20.85 2.12
C MET A 36 -7.24 -20.97 3.66
N SER A 37 -7.36 -19.86 4.38
CA SER A 37 -7.42 -19.83 5.83
C SER A 37 -8.84 -20.06 6.34
N THR A 38 -8.97 -20.69 7.51
CA THR A 38 -10.23 -20.82 8.27
C THR A 38 -10.22 -19.95 9.53
N ALA A 39 -9.18 -19.14 9.73
CA ALA A 39 -9.06 -18.24 10.88
C ALA A 39 -10.03 -17.05 10.77
N ASP A 40 -10.47 -16.53 11.92
CA ASP A 40 -11.33 -15.35 12.00
C ASP A 40 -10.62 -14.08 11.57
N LEU A 41 -9.31 -14.00 11.84
CA LEU A 41 -8.44 -12.91 11.40
C LEU A 41 -7.33 -13.48 10.50
N VAL A 42 -7.08 -12.83 9.36
CA VAL A 42 -6.02 -13.21 8.43
C VAL A 42 -5.06 -12.04 8.23
N LEU A 43 -3.77 -12.29 8.44
CA LEU A 43 -2.72 -11.31 8.26
C LEU A 43 -2.05 -11.48 6.90
N CYS A 44 -2.07 -10.41 6.09
CA CYS A 44 -1.27 -10.30 4.87
C CYS A 44 0.01 -9.53 5.17
N MET A 45 1.16 -10.06 4.70
CA MET A 45 2.46 -9.41 4.86
C MET A 45 3.30 -9.56 3.59
N THR A 46 4.05 -8.52 3.21
CA THR A 46 4.98 -8.63 2.08
C THR A 46 6.29 -9.30 2.53
N GLN A 47 6.95 -9.97 1.58
CA GLN A 47 8.19 -10.72 1.84
C GLN A 47 9.40 -9.87 2.30
N ASP A 48 9.31 -8.55 2.12
CA ASP A 48 10.35 -7.56 2.43
C ASP A 48 9.98 -6.65 3.61
N ALA A 49 8.88 -6.96 4.31
CA ALA A 49 8.56 -6.40 5.60
C ALA A 49 9.12 -7.29 6.71
N MET A 50 9.68 -6.67 7.73
CA MET A 50 10.26 -7.34 8.89
C MET A 50 9.60 -6.81 10.17
N PRO A 51 9.05 -7.66 11.06
CA PRO A 51 8.58 -7.22 12.37
C PRO A 51 9.65 -6.41 13.11
N ALA A 52 9.25 -5.31 13.73
CA ALA A 52 10.17 -4.51 14.53
C ALA A 52 10.45 -5.15 15.90
N ASP A 53 9.45 -5.83 16.43
CA ASP A 53 9.51 -6.55 17.70
C ASP A 53 8.49 -7.71 17.71
N GLU A 54 8.43 -8.42 18.84
CA GLU A 54 7.57 -9.59 19.04
C GLU A 54 6.10 -9.23 19.32
N THR A 55 5.76 -7.97 19.55
CA THR A 55 4.40 -7.52 19.88
C THR A 55 3.56 -7.21 18.65
N LEU A 56 4.14 -7.27 17.43
CA LEU A 56 3.49 -6.89 16.18
C LEU A 56 2.07 -7.45 16.03
N ILE A 57 1.89 -8.76 16.22
CA ILE A 57 0.59 -9.41 16.01
C ILE A 57 -0.38 -9.00 17.11
N GLU A 58 0.06 -9.00 18.37
CA GLU A 58 -0.76 -8.60 19.51
C GLU A 58 -1.30 -7.18 19.30
N GLU A 59 -0.43 -6.22 18.95
CA GLU A 59 -0.84 -4.85 18.72
C GLU A 59 -1.74 -4.69 17.49
N LEU A 60 -1.48 -5.46 16.45
CA LEU A 60 -2.25 -5.36 15.19
C LEU A 60 -3.68 -5.88 15.31
N VAL A 61 -3.93 -6.82 16.21
CA VAL A 61 -5.27 -7.42 16.36
C VAL A 61 -6.17 -6.70 17.37
N LYS A 62 -5.62 -5.87 18.26
CA LYS A 62 -6.40 -5.11 19.27
C LYS A 62 -7.60 -4.35 18.70
N PRO A 63 -7.51 -3.66 17.54
CA PRO A 63 -8.65 -2.92 17.02
C PRO A 63 -9.88 -3.78 16.67
N PHE A 64 -9.73 -5.08 16.50
CA PHE A 64 -10.84 -5.98 16.15
C PHE A 64 -11.76 -6.32 17.33
N ASP A 65 -11.49 -5.82 18.52
CA ASP A 65 -12.45 -5.78 19.62
C ASP A 65 -13.68 -4.93 19.26
N ASP A 66 -13.53 -3.99 18.34
CA ASP A 66 -14.62 -3.25 17.70
C ASP A 66 -15.11 -4.05 16.47
N PRO A 67 -16.37 -4.50 16.46
CA PRO A 67 -16.93 -5.31 15.37
C PRO A 67 -17.07 -4.54 14.04
N GLU A 68 -17.01 -3.21 14.05
CA GLU A 68 -17.03 -2.38 12.84
C GLU A 68 -15.65 -2.29 12.18
N VAL A 69 -14.59 -2.67 12.88
CA VAL A 69 -13.25 -2.69 12.29
C VAL A 69 -13.10 -3.88 11.34
N TRP A 70 -13.00 -3.57 10.06
CA TRP A 70 -12.80 -4.53 9.01
C TRP A 70 -11.32 -4.90 8.82
N ALA A 71 -10.41 -3.93 8.87
CA ALA A 71 -8.99 -4.13 8.69
C ALA A 71 -8.18 -3.28 9.67
N ALA A 72 -7.01 -3.80 10.05
CA ALA A 72 -6.00 -3.07 10.79
C ALA A 72 -4.66 -3.16 10.05
N TYR A 73 -3.89 -2.07 9.91
CA TYR A 73 -2.58 -2.08 9.27
C TYR A 73 -1.50 -1.43 10.13
N ALA A 74 -0.30 -1.98 9.98
CA ALA A 74 0.86 -1.65 10.80
C ALA A 74 1.56 -0.36 10.34
N ARG A 75 2.27 0.27 11.27
CA ARG A 75 3.23 1.35 11.03
C ARG A 75 4.46 0.82 10.32
N GLN A 76 4.83 1.48 9.22
CA GLN A 76 6.04 1.17 8.49
C GLN A 76 7.19 2.09 8.93
N LEU A 77 8.22 1.49 9.51
CA LEU A 77 9.46 2.17 9.88
C LEU A 77 10.46 2.09 8.72
N PRO A 78 11.29 3.13 8.52
CA PRO A 78 12.34 3.10 7.53
C PRO A 78 13.49 2.17 7.96
N LEU A 79 14.07 1.45 7.00
CA LEU A 79 15.31 0.71 7.20
C LEU A 79 16.50 1.68 7.46
N PRO A 80 17.57 1.22 8.13
CA PRO A 80 18.71 2.08 8.48
C PRO A 80 19.37 2.77 7.28
N ASP A 81 19.43 2.09 6.12
CA ASP A 81 20.04 2.59 4.87
C ASP A 81 19.10 3.48 4.05
N CYS A 82 17.92 3.77 4.58
CA CYS A 82 16.91 4.58 3.92
C CYS A 82 17.37 6.04 3.77
N ARG A 83 17.14 6.63 2.59
CA ARG A 83 17.43 8.04 2.32
C ARG A 83 16.53 8.94 3.17
N GLU A 84 17.03 10.12 3.57
CA GLU A 84 16.30 11.04 4.44
C GLU A 84 14.94 11.46 3.88
N ILE A 85 14.84 11.69 2.59
CA ILE A 85 13.56 11.99 1.91
C ILE A 85 12.55 10.87 2.12
N GLU A 86 12.99 9.62 2.04
CA GLU A 86 12.11 8.46 2.24
C GLU A 86 11.77 8.26 3.72
N LYS A 87 12.73 8.47 4.63
CA LYS A 87 12.48 8.46 6.08
C LYS A 87 11.38 9.44 6.46
N TYR A 88 11.49 10.67 5.98
CA TYR A 88 10.47 11.69 6.22
C TYR A 88 9.12 11.32 5.56
N THR A 89 9.13 10.77 4.35
CA THR A 89 7.92 10.30 3.69
C THR A 89 7.22 9.21 4.51
N ARG A 90 7.98 8.29 5.12
CA ARG A 90 7.43 7.26 6.01
C ARG A 90 6.81 7.87 7.25
N SER A 91 7.51 8.75 7.98
CA SER A 91 6.95 9.40 9.17
C SER A 91 5.69 10.23 8.87
N PHE A 92 5.63 10.85 7.70
CA PHE A 92 4.45 11.60 7.25
C PHE A 92 3.23 10.70 6.97
N ASN A 93 3.45 9.53 6.37
CA ASN A 93 2.37 8.61 6.01
C ASN A 93 1.99 7.65 7.15
N TYR A 94 2.91 7.42 8.09
CA TYR A 94 2.76 6.53 9.23
C TYR A 94 3.13 7.25 10.53
N PRO A 95 2.24 8.13 11.02
CA PRO A 95 2.47 8.91 12.25
C PRO A 95 2.58 8.01 13.48
N GLU A 96 2.94 8.60 14.63
CA GLU A 96 3.12 7.88 15.90
C GLU A 96 1.82 7.57 16.61
N GLU A 97 0.72 8.20 16.18
CA GLU A 97 -0.60 8.06 16.77
C GLU A 97 -1.48 7.14 15.94
N SER A 98 -2.09 6.16 16.60
CA SER A 98 -3.08 5.27 16.00
C SER A 98 -4.37 6.03 15.67
N ARG A 99 -5.09 5.57 14.65
CA ARG A 99 -6.38 6.17 14.28
C ARG A 99 -7.30 5.11 13.65
N ILE A 100 -8.54 5.09 14.10
CA ILE A 100 -9.63 4.38 13.39
C ILE A 100 -10.25 5.39 12.41
N LYS A 101 -10.47 4.96 11.19
CA LYS A 101 -11.00 5.77 10.08
C LYS A 101 -12.30 5.17 9.60
N SER A 102 -13.29 6.03 9.40
CA SER A 102 -14.62 5.69 8.94
C SER A 102 -15.03 6.55 7.74
N LYS A 103 -16.25 6.38 7.26
CA LYS A 103 -16.83 7.21 6.19
C LYS A 103 -16.90 8.68 6.58
N ASP A 104 -17.09 9.00 7.86
CA ASP A 104 -17.19 10.38 8.35
C ASP A 104 -15.87 11.13 8.22
N ASP A 105 -14.73 10.43 8.15
CA ASP A 105 -13.42 11.03 7.96
C ASP A 105 -13.11 11.46 6.52
N ILE A 106 -13.95 11.13 5.53
CA ILE A 106 -13.69 11.45 4.12
C ILE A 106 -13.55 12.95 3.88
N ALA A 107 -14.35 13.77 4.56
CA ALA A 107 -14.30 15.23 4.44
C ALA A 107 -12.97 15.81 4.93
N GLU A 108 -12.37 15.23 5.97
CA GLU A 108 -11.10 15.67 6.56
C GLU A 108 -9.88 15.03 5.87
N LEU A 109 -9.91 13.71 5.71
CA LEU A 109 -8.75 12.92 5.28
C LEU A 109 -8.69 12.68 3.77
N GLY A 110 -9.79 12.92 3.05
CA GLY A 110 -9.87 12.60 1.62
C GLY A 110 -9.47 11.16 1.33
N ILE A 111 -8.59 10.97 0.36
CA ILE A 111 -8.10 9.64 -0.06
C ILE A 111 -7.39 8.85 1.06
N LYS A 112 -6.88 9.52 2.09
CA LYS A 112 -6.25 8.86 3.23
C LYS A 112 -7.23 8.05 4.08
N THR A 113 -8.53 8.33 3.98
CA THR A 113 -9.56 7.52 4.63
C THR A 113 -9.47 6.06 4.17
N PHE A 114 -9.23 5.85 2.87
CA PHE A 114 -9.11 4.52 2.27
C PHE A 114 -7.70 3.92 2.37
N PHE A 115 -6.75 4.64 2.95
CA PHE A 115 -5.38 4.16 3.02
C PHE A 115 -5.30 2.94 3.94
N CYS A 116 -4.96 1.81 3.36
CA CYS A 116 -4.60 0.54 3.99
C CYS A 116 -3.34 0.02 3.31
N SER A 117 -2.59 -0.86 3.93
CA SER A 117 -1.35 -1.33 3.32
C SER A 117 -1.08 -2.80 3.60
N ASN A 118 -1.16 -3.60 2.56
CA ASN A 118 -0.79 -5.02 2.56
C ASN A 118 0.71 -5.31 2.78
N VAL A 119 1.50 -4.28 3.06
CA VAL A 119 2.86 -4.48 3.61
C VAL A 119 2.78 -5.25 4.93
N CYS A 120 1.83 -4.89 5.80
CA CYS A 120 1.43 -5.66 6.96
C CYS A 120 0.02 -5.21 7.39
N ALA A 121 -0.99 -6.03 7.12
CA ALA A 121 -2.38 -5.73 7.46
C ALA A 121 -3.14 -6.99 7.85
N ALA A 122 -3.97 -6.89 8.88
CA ALA A 122 -4.90 -7.94 9.29
C ALA A 122 -6.32 -7.60 8.84
N TYR A 123 -7.10 -8.62 8.54
CA TYR A 123 -8.46 -8.52 8.02
C TYR A 123 -9.42 -9.42 8.78
N ASN A 124 -10.60 -8.92 9.11
CA ASN A 124 -11.71 -9.72 9.59
C ASN A 124 -12.24 -10.59 8.44
N ARG A 125 -12.12 -11.92 8.59
CA ARG A 125 -12.42 -12.88 7.54
C ARG A 125 -13.90 -12.85 7.12
N ASN A 126 -14.81 -12.71 8.06
CA ASN A 126 -16.24 -12.70 7.76
C ASN A 126 -16.63 -11.49 6.93
N ILE A 127 -16.13 -10.31 7.32
CA ILE A 127 -16.36 -9.08 6.57
C ILE A 127 -15.67 -9.15 5.20
N PHE A 128 -14.45 -9.75 5.15
CA PHE A 128 -13.72 -9.96 3.91
C PHE A 128 -14.53 -10.78 2.91
N ASP A 129 -15.11 -11.89 3.34
CA ASP A 129 -15.91 -12.74 2.47
C ASP A 129 -17.23 -12.08 2.07
N MET A 130 -17.88 -11.37 2.98
CA MET A 130 -19.14 -10.65 2.73
C MET A 130 -18.98 -9.57 1.65
N LEU A 131 -17.86 -8.85 1.65
CA LEU A 131 -17.57 -7.78 0.69
C LEU A 131 -16.91 -8.28 -0.60
N GLY A 132 -16.72 -9.59 -0.78
CA GLY A 132 -16.21 -10.20 -2.01
C GLY A 132 -14.71 -10.35 -2.13
N GLY A 133 -13.92 -9.82 -1.18
CA GLY A 133 -12.46 -9.93 -1.15
C GLY A 133 -11.74 -8.89 -2.00
N PHE A 134 -10.43 -9.10 -2.22
CA PHE A 134 -9.62 -8.19 -3.01
C PHE A 134 -10.00 -8.22 -4.49
N GLU A 135 -9.89 -7.04 -5.13
CA GLU A 135 -10.02 -6.92 -6.57
C GLU A 135 -9.01 -7.81 -7.29
N LYS A 136 -9.52 -8.65 -8.19
CA LYS A 136 -8.70 -9.53 -9.03
C LYS A 136 -8.18 -8.73 -10.21
N ARG A 137 -6.91 -8.90 -10.52
CA ARG A 137 -6.25 -8.19 -11.62
C ARG A 137 -6.16 -6.67 -11.42
N ALA A 138 -6.04 -6.21 -10.16
CA ALA A 138 -5.67 -4.83 -9.91
C ALA A 138 -4.21 -4.59 -10.29
N ILE A 139 -3.94 -3.54 -11.09
CA ILE A 139 -2.57 -3.17 -11.44
C ILE A 139 -1.79 -2.69 -10.23
N PHE A 140 -2.47 -2.03 -9.31
CA PHE A 140 -1.95 -1.44 -8.08
C PHE A 140 -3.08 -1.18 -7.08
N ASN A 141 -2.78 -0.98 -5.78
CA ASN A 141 -3.73 -0.54 -4.74
C ASN A 141 -4.93 -1.47 -4.49
N GLU A 142 -4.80 -2.76 -4.66
CA GLU A 142 -5.88 -3.71 -4.33
C GLU A 142 -6.39 -3.54 -2.88
N ASP A 143 -5.49 -3.16 -1.97
CA ASP A 143 -5.80 -2.85 -0.57
C ASP A 143 -6.63 -1.58 -0.41
N MET A 144 -6.30 -0.51 -1.12
CA MET A 144 -7.07 0.74 -1.07
C MET A 144 -8.40 0.66 -1.81
N ILE A 145 -8.47 -0.07 -2.93
CA ILE A 145 -9.73 -0.31 -3.64
C ILE A 145 -10.70 -1.02 -2.72
N TYR A 146 -10.25 -2.10 -2.10
CA TYR A 146 -11.07 -2.87 -1.17
C TYR A 146 -11.43 -2.05 0.08
N ALA A 147 -10.48 -1.27 0.61
CA ALA A 147 -10.73 -0.34 1.72
C ALA A 147 -11.82 0.69 1.39
N GLY A 148 -11.85 1.21 0.17
CA GLY A 148 -12.92 2.11 -0.28
C GLY A 148 -14.29 1.44 -0.24
N HIS A 149 -14.41 0.24 -0.78
CA HIS A 149 -15.66 -0.53 -0.73
C HIS A 149 -16.11 -0.82 0.71
N ALA A 150 -15.18 -1.16 1.61
CA ALA A 150 -15.49 -1.44 3.01
C ALA A 150 -15.97 -0.19 3.76
N VAL A 151 -15.31 0.94 3.57
CA VAL A 151 -15.70 2.23 4.18
C VAL A 151 -17.07 2.69 3.65
N GLU A 152 -17.34 2.54 2.35
CA GLU A 152 -18.65 2.85 1.78
C GLU A 152 -19.76 1.92 2.32
N ALA A 153 -19.41 0.69 2.65
CA ALA A 153 -20.32 -0.26 3.31
C ALA A 153 -20.53 0.00 4.82
N GLY A 154 -19.85 1.01 5.40
CA GLY A 154 -20.00 1.43 6.79
C GLY A 154 -18.97 0.83 7.76
N TYR A 155 -17.96 0.11 7.26
CA TYR A 155 -16.91 -0.46 8.09
C TYR A 155 -15.75 0.51 8.32
N CYS A 156 -14.98 0.28 9.40
CA CYS A 156 -13.84 1.09 9.81
C CYS A 156 -12.50 0.43 9.48
N ILE A 157 -11.48 1.26 9.26
CA ILE A 157 -10.09 0.84 9.06
C ILE A 157 -9.25 1.38 10.21
N ALA A 158 -8.52 0.52 10.91
CA ALA A 158 -7.61 0.92 11.97
C ALA A 158 -6.17 1.06 11.44
N TYR A 159 -5.58 2.20 11.63
CA TYR A 159 -4.13 2.39 11.61
C TYR A 159 -3.59 2.14 13.02
N GLN A 160 -2.70 1.16 13.17
CA GLN A 160 -2.16 0.79 14.47
C GLN A 160 -0.68 1.13 14.54
N ALA A 161 -0.38 2.26 15.21
CA ALA A 161 0.97 2.80 15.29
C ALA A 161 1.93 1.96 16.15
N GLN A 162 1.39 1.18 17.07
CA GLN A 162 2.16 0.31 17.97
C GLN A 162 2.56 -1.00 17.27
N ALA A 163 1.77 -1.47 16.30
CA ALA A 163 2.15 -2.57 15.45
C ALA A 163 3.16 -2.09 14.40
N GLN A 164 4.41 -2.51 14.48
CA GLN A 164 5.51 -1.90 13.71
C GLN A 164 6.23 -2.93 12.84
N VAL A 165 6.54 -2.53 11.60
CA VAL A 165 7.36 -3.29 10.67
C VAL A 165 8.41 -2.40 10.00
N TYR A 166 9.62 -2.91 9.81
CA TYR A 166 10.61 -2.26 8.95
C TYR A 166 10.29 -2.56 7.49
N HIS A 167 10.07 -1.51 6.71
CA HIS A 167 9.85 -1.60 5.27
C HIS A 167 10.10 -0.24 4.61
N SER A 168 11.06 -0.20 3.70
CA SER A 168 11.32 1.01 2.89
C SER A 168 12.05 0.66 1.61
N HIS A 169 12.02 1.58 0.64
CA HIS A 169 12.67 1.43 -0.65
C HIS A 169 13.31 2.74 -1.11
N ASN A 170 14.57 2.69 -1.50
CA ASN A 170 15.29 3.81 -2.10
C ASN A 170 15.07 3.85 -3.63
N TYR A 171 13.83 4.08 -4.08
CA TYR A 171 13.52 4.11 -5.50
C TYR A 171 14.24 5.23 -6.26
N SER A 172 14.71 4.94 -7.47
CA SER A 172 15.16 5.95 -8.43
C SER A 172 13.97 6.78 -8.96
N CYS A 173 14.26 7.93 -9.58
CA CYS A 173 13.22 8.77 -10.18
C CYS A 173 12.36 7.97 -11.20
N MET A 174 12.99 7.13 -12.03
CA MET A 174 12.27 6.33 -13.04
C MET A 174 11.41 5.23 -12.39
N GLN A 175 11.87 4.60 -11.30
CA GLN A 175 11.04 3.65 -10.56
C GLN A 175 9.84 4.35 -9.91
N GLN A 176 10.04 5.55 -9.35
CA GLN A 176 8.95 6.38 -8.82
C GLN A 176 7.95 6.78 -9.93
N PHE A 177 8.45 7.16 -11.12
CA PHE A 177 7.59 7.45 -12.27
C PHE A 177 6.69 6.25 -12.59
N ARG A 178 7.29 5.06 -12.78
CA ARG A 178 6.55 3.86 -13.15
C ARG A 178 5.52 3.43 -12.11
N ARG A 179 5.88 3.47 -10.83
CA ARG A 179 4.94 3.16 -9.74
C ARG A 179 3.77 4.13 -9.70
N ASN A 180 4.04 5.43 -9.91
CA ASN A 180 2.98 6.44 -9.95
C ASN A 180 2.16 6.36 -11.23
N PHE A 181 2.73 5.89 -12.35
CA PHE A 181 1.95 5.56 -13.54
C PHE A 181 0.93 4.46 -13.24
N ASP A 182 1.37 3.34 -12.64
CA ASP A 182 0.48 2.25 -12.26
C ASP A 182 -0.57 2.68 -11.21
N LEU A 183 -0.19 3.55 -10.27
CA LEU A 183 -1.13 4.18 -9.34
C LEU A 183 -2.20 5.01 -10.07
N GLY A 184 -1.81 5.82 -11.04
CA GLY A 184 -2.74 6.62 -11.84
C GLY A 184 -3.70 5.74 -12.66
N VAL A 185 -3.19 4.67 -13.26
CA VAL A 185 -4.02 3.68 -13.97
C VAL A 185 -5.05 3.06 -13.02
N SER A 186 -4.60 2.57 -11.85
CA SER A 186 -5.49 1.98 -10.85
C SER A 186 -6.62 2.93 -10.44
N GLN A 187 -6.32 4.20 -10.20
CA GLN A 187 -7.34 5.19 -9.82
C GLN A 187 -8.29 5.54 -10.99
N ALA A 188 -7.81 5.50 -12.23
CA ALA A 188 -8.64 5.74 -13.41
C ALA A 188 -9.57 4.55 -13.73
N GLU A 189 -9.20 3.34 -13.33
CA GLU A 189 -9.99 2.12 -13.50
C GLU A 189 -11.05 1.93 -12.41
N HIS A 190 -10.85 2.56 -11.23
CA HIS A 190 -11.76 2.48 -10.09
C HIS A 190 -12.33 3.86 -9.68
N PRO A 191 -13.06 4.54 -10.60
CA PRO A 191 -13.65 5.85 -10.30
C PRO A 191 -14.69 5.78 -9.19
N GLU A 192 -15.33 4.65 -8.96
CA GLU A 192 -16.30 4.42 -7.88
C GLU A 192 -15.69 4.64 -6.49
N VAL A 193 -14.37 4.39 -6.35
CA VAL A 193 -13.64 4.61 -5.11
C VAL A 193 -12.95 5.98 -5.10
N PHE A 194 -12.33 6.40 -6.21
CA PHE A 194 -11.38 7.50 -6.21
C PHE A 194 -11.88 8.82 -6.81
N ALA A 195 -13.00 8.83 -7.57
CA ALA A 195 -13.44 10.05 -8.27
C ALA A 195 -13.89 11.18 -7.32
N GLY A 196 -14.42 10.85 -6.15
CA GLY A 196 -14.91 11.83 -5.15
C GLY A 196 -13.83 12.41 -4.22
N VAL A 197 -12.59 11.89 -4.27
CA VAL A 197 -11.55 12.22 -3.29
C VAL A 197 -10.27 12.71 -3.95
N SER A 198 -9.77 13.88 -3.51
CA SER A 198 -8.56 14.48 -4.10
C SER A 198 -7.29 13.99 -3.41
N SER A 199 -6.32 13.52 -4.20
CA SER A 199 -4.96 13.19 -3.74
C SER A 199 -3.95 14.31 -3.99
N LYS A 200 -4.31 15.34 -4.78
CA LYS A 200 -3.37 16.38 -5.25
C LYS A 200 -2.84 17.27 -4.13
N SER A 201 -3.70 17.67 -3.19
CA SER A 201 -3.31 18.51 -2.05
C SER A 201 -2.30 17.82 -1.13
N GLU A 202 -2.45 16.53 -0.91
CA GLU A 202 -1.58 15.72 -0.06
C GLU A 202 -0.15 15.61 -0.63
N GLY A 203 -0.02 15.36 -1.94
CA GLY A 203 1.28 15.31 -2.60
C GLY A 203 2.06 16.62 -2.50
N VAL A 204 1.38 17.76 -2.69
CA VAL A 204 2.00 19.10 -2.57
C VAL A 204 2.40 19.39 -1.13
N GLN A 205 1.55 19.05 -0.16
CA GLN A 205 1.86 19.22 1.27
C GLN A 205 3.07 18.39 1.68
N LEU A 206 3.14 17.12 1.25
CA LEU A 206 4.28 16.25 1.52
C LEU A 206 5.58 16.88 0.99
N VAL A 207 5.61 17.34 -0.26
CA VAL A 207 6.81 17.97 -0.84
C VAL A 207 7.24 19.21 -0.06
N LYS A 208 6.30 20.10 0.31
CA LYS A 208 6.59 21.31 1.08
C LYS A 208 7.13 20.96 2.48
N LYS A 209 6.50 20.02 3.18
CA LYS A 209 6.94 19.59 4.51
C LYS A 209 8.30 18.89 4.46
N THR A 210 8.53 18.02 3.46
CA THR A 210 9.83 17.36 3.25
C THR A 210 10.94 18.38 2.97
N ALA A 211 10.67 19.39 2.12
CA ALA A 211 11.65 20.43 1.83
C ALA A 211 12.02 21.25 3.08
N ARG A 212 11.03 21.58 3.91
CA ARG A 212 11.24 22.24 5.21
C ARG A 212 12.10 21.40 6.13
N HIS A 213 11.73 20.14 6.32
CA HIS A 213 12.50 19.19 7.13
C HIS A 213 13.97 19.09 6.69
N LEU A 214 14.22 18.95 5.39
CA LEU A 214 15.58 18.92 4.84
C LEU A 214 16.35 20.23 5.11
N ALA A 215 15.66 21.39 5.04
CA ALA A 215 16.29 22.67 5.33
C ALA A 215 16.65 22.81 6.81
N GLU A 216 15.79 22.40 7.71
CA GLU A 216 15.98 22.39 9.17
C GLU A 216 17.06 21.40 9.60
N ALA A 217 17.14 20.23 8.97
CA ALA A 217 18.17 19.22 9.18
C ALA A 217 19.54 19.57 8.54
N GLY A 218 19.68 20.75 7.93
CA GLY A 218 20.93 21.16 7.26
C GLY A 218 21.19 20.46 5.91
N MET A 219 20.22 19.73 5.38
CA MET A 219 20.35 18.88 4.17
C MET A 219 19.82 19.58 2.91
N ARG A 220 19.93 20.90 2.79
CA ARG A 220 19.38 21.72 1.67
C ARG A 220 19.84 21.21 0.30
N LYS A 221 21.01 20.61 0.21
CA LYS A 221 21.54 20.03 -1.05
C LYS A 221 20.67 18.90 -1.62
N GLN A 222 19.79 18.29 -0.82
CA GLN A 222 18.88 17.24 -1.27
C GLN A 222 17.55 17.80 -1.83
N ILE A 223 17.23 19.09 -1.63
CA ILE A 223 15.99 19.71 -2.10
C ILE A 223 15.86 19.66 -3.64
N PRO A 224 16.90 19.94 -4.46
CA PRO A 224 16.78 19.77 -5.92
C PRO A 224 16.41 18.33 -6.33
N TYR A 225 16.99 17.33 -5.68
CA TYR A 225 16.63 15.94 -5.94
C TYR A 225 15.18 15.62 -5.55
N LEU A 226 14.70 16.11 -4.40
CA LEU A 226 13.29 16.00 -4.00
C LEU A 226 12.35 16.58 -5.06
N ILE A 227 12.66 17.77 -5.61
CA ILE A 227 11.84 18.43 -6.66
C ILE A 227 11.81 17.55 -7.91
N VAL A 228 12.97 17.09 -8.39
CA VAL A 228 13.07 16.23 -9.57
C VAL A 228 12.29 14.93 -9.36
N GLN A 229 12.50 14.25 -8.23
CA GLN A 229 11.79 13.02 -7.92
C GLN A 229 10.26 13.23 -7.85
N SER A 230 9.82 14.34 -7.26
CA SER A 230 8.39 14.71 -7.19
C SER A 230 7.81 15.01 -8.56
N GLY A 231 8.58 15.64 -9.45
CA GLY A 231 8.22 15.84 -10.86
C GLY A 231 8.00 14.50 -11.57
N PHE A 232 8.89 13.52 -11.39
CA PHE A 232 8.75 12.18 -11.97
C PHE A 232 7.48 11.47 -11.43
N LYS A 233 7.20 11.56 -10.13
CA LYS A 233 5.97 11.02 -9.52
C LYS A 233 4.74 11.65 -10.17
N TYR A 234 4.70 12.97 -10.27
CA TYR A 234 3.57 13.72 -10.81
C TYR A 234 3.31 13.39 -12.28
N ILE A 235 4.37 13.40 -13.12
CA ILE A 235 4.25 13.10 -14.55
C ILE A 235 3.78 11.65 -14.74
N GLY A 236 4.37 10.68 -13.99
CA GLY A 236 3.94 9.30 -14.02
C GLY A 236 2.46 9.16 -13.70
N TYR A 237 2.01 9.76 -12.60
CA TYR A 237 0.61 9.75 -12.18
C TYR A 237 -0.33 10.35 -13.24
N GLN A 238 -0.02 11.53 -13.79
CA GLN A 238 -0.84 12.15 -14.82
C GLN A 238 -0.94 11.29 -16.08
N MET A 239 0.17 10.71 -16.52
CA MET A 239 0.16 9.76 -17.65
C MET A 239 -0.66 8.51 -17.34
N GLY A 240 -0.62 8.02 -16.10
CA GLY A 240 -1.44 6.89 -15.65
C GLY A 240 -2.94 7.19 -15.68
N ILE A 241 -3.37 8.33 -15.14
CA ILE A 241 -4.78 8.78 -15.22
C ILE A 241 -5.29 8.84 -16.66
N HIS A 242 -4.43 9.24 -17.60
CA HIS A 242 -4.78 9.37 -19.01
C HIS A 242 -4.29 8.21 -19.88
N TYR A 243 -4.03 7.02 -19.29
CA TYR A 243 -3.42 5.90 -20.00
C TYR A 243 -4.18 5.46 -21.24
N LYS A 244 -5.51 5.61 -21.28
CA LYS A 244 -6.37 5.26 -22.43
C LYS A 244 -6.03 6.06 -23.69
N SER A 245 -5.40 7.22 -23.56
CA SER A 245 -4.90 8.03 -24.69
C SER A 245 -3.52 7.60 -25.20
N LEU A 246 -2.85 6.67 -24.50
CA LEU A 246 -1.51 6.22 -24.84
C LEU A 246 -1.56 4.94 -25.66
N GLY A 247 -0.68 4.85 -26.67
CA GLY A 247 -0.48 3.59 -27.40
C GLY A 247 0.19 2.50 -26.51
N GLN A 248 -0.12 1.24 -26.76
CA GLN A 248 0.38 0.09 -25.98
C GLN A 248 1.91 0.10 -25.79
N GLY A 249 2.68 0.46 -26.82
CA GLY A 249 4.13 0.56 -26.71
C GLY A 249 4.62 1.59 -25.69
N MET A 250 3.88 2.70 -25.51
CA MET A 250 4.16 3.70 -24.49
C MET A 250 3.80 3.18 -23.11
N ILE A 251 2.62 2.59 -22.93
CA ILE A 251 2.18 1.96 -21.69
C ILE A 251 3.22 0.99 -21.16
N MET A 252 3.72 0.09 -22.05
CA MET A 252 4.74 -0.91 -21.70
C MET A 252 6.08 -0.32 -21.25
N LYS A 253 6.39 0.92 -21.62
CA LYS A 253 7.58 1.66 -21.14
C LYS A 253 7.34 2.34 -19.81
N CYS A 254 6.10 2.76 -19.55
CA CYS A 254 5.71 3.54 -18.37
C CYS A 254 5.36 2.67 -17.17
N THR A 255 4.84 1.45 -17.37
CA THR A 255 4.41 0.57 -16.29
C THR A 255 5.57 -0.12 -15.57
N SER A 256 5.42 -0.39 -14.29
CA SER A 256 6.23 -1.35 -13.52
C SER A 256 5.68 -2.77 -13.62
N ASN A 257 4.37 -2.94 -13.88
CA ASN A 257 3.68 -4.22 -13.95
C ASN A 257 3.34 -4.62 -15.40
N ARG A 258 4.35 -5.09 -16.14
CA ARG A 258 4.17 -5.50 -17.55
C ARG A 258 3.26 -6.71 -17.71
N ASN A 259 3.17 -7.60 -16.70
CA ASN A 259 2.34 -8.80 -16.78
C ASN A 259 0.85 -8.44 -16.80
N TYR A 260 0.44 -7.44 -16.06
CA TYR A 260 -0.91 -6.92 -16.10
C TYR A 260 -1.39 -6.63 -17.53
N TRP A 261 -0.57 -5.93 -18.30
CA TRP A 261 -0.89 -5.51 -19.67
C TRP A 261 -0.80 -6.60 -20.72
N LYS A 262 -0.12 -7.71 -20.45
CA LYS A 262 -0.04 -8.86 -21.36
C LYS A 262 -1.26 -9.78 -21.26
N GLN A 263 -2.02 -9.66 -20.20
CA GLN A 263 -3.20 -10.48 -19.94
C GLN A 263 -4.51 -9.78 -20.33
N GLN A 264 -4.43 -8.54 -20.79
CA GLN A 264 -5.53 -7.81 -21.45
C GLN A 264 -5.54 -8.13 -22.94
#